data_1f62a34e44774e3ed10208b620405ca0
#
_entry.id   1f62a34e44774e3ed10208b620405ca0
#
_cell.length_a   1.000
_cell.length_b   1.000
_cell.length_c   1.000
_cell.angle_alpha   90.00
_cell.angle_beta   90.00
_cell.angle_gamma   90.00
#
_symmetry.space_group_name_H-M   'P 1'
#
loop_
_entity.id
_entity.type
_entity.pdbx_description
1 polymer ?
#
loop_
_entity_poly.entity_id
_entity_poly.type
_entity_poly.pdbx_seq_one_letter_code
_entity_poly.pdbx_strand_id
1 'polypeptide(L)'
;MRAVSRAAFRAQDNTRAPREPAAVSKPSAYAHATTLKPMVDFVPPPPFALPPELPFTRQALDAADALFPYSQEHSLEQVTRLRAQGFTPDETANILSLVKARTRALSKFGDRARTMFLTEHGAQQATRPVVAAEHAAVFARAGVRSVADLGCGIGADSLEFARASLETVSVELDPLTASFAAANLADFSGSRVVVGDVTNFDPESFRDGTGEAVQGIWLDPARRDLTGVVKSRTERIFDPEAYSPPLSFVVDLAKTGMPVGVKLGPGMPHEAIVRPEDIRSEANPHPRVTAQWVEHEGSLVELVLWFNALAQEGVARTVTVLRQEATGQAEDEGLRIHKTTLSSPYSAEQVTPVDEKQTRLPSPGEYLYEPSGAVVRAHLVQELAQELGANLIDPHLAYLTAAKAVQSPLAQCYEVLEEIPVHEKQLKKWVRERGFTALTIKKRGVDLVPEKLRATLLAGGAGKKSGKKAAKNQGYNPATLVFTRVGSGQQAQRIGWHVRLVDFSDAAASLRLGH
;
A
#
# COMPACT_ATOMS: atom_id res chain seq x y z
N MET A 1 13.67 -45.93 48.86
CA MET A 1 12.39 -46.28 49.56
C MET A 1 11.24 -45.75 48.74
N ARG A 2 10.28 -46.65 48.41
CA ARG A 2 8.96 -46.50 47.79
C ARG A 2 8.98 -45.98 46.34
N ALA A 3 8.92 -46.77 45.33
CA ALA A 3 7.93 -47.77 44.86
C ALA A 3 6.85 -47.14 43.99
N VAL A 4 7.01 -47.37 42.81
CA VAL A 4 6.37 -47.26 41.51
C VAL A 4 5.06 -48.06 41.43
N SER A 5 4.08 -47.55 40.74
CA SER A 5 2.99 -48.38 40.22
C SER A 5 2.83 -48.13 38.70
N ARG A 6 3.03 -49.18 37.93
CA ARG A 6 2.66 -49.34 36.53
C ARG A 6 1.17 -49.64 36.42
N ALA A 7 0.44 -48.86 35.64
CA ALA A 7 -0.89 -49.26 35.17
C ALA A 7 -0.82 -49.48 33.65
N ALA A 8 -1.11 -50.73 33.27
CA ALA A 8 -1.26 -51.17 31.88
C ALA A 8 -2.60 -50.70 31.33
N PHE A 9 -2.61 -50.10 30.16
CA PHE A 9 -3.83 -49.77 29.42
C PHE A 9 -3.99 -50.74 28.24
N ARG A 10 -5.10 -51.47 28.27
CA ARG A 10 -5.52 -52.44 27.25
C ARG A 10 -5.94 -51.70 25.98
N ALA A 11 -5.44 -52.16 24.85
CA ALA A 11 -5.96 -51.84 23.54
C ALA A 11 -7.37 -52.44 23.37
N GLN A 12 -8.36 -51.64 23.07
CA GLN A 12 -9.62 -52.07 22.49
C GLN A 12 -9.63 -51.73 21.00
N ASP A 13 -9.67 -52.78 20.23
CA ASP A 13 -9.87 -52.82 18.80
C ASP A 13 -11.29 -52.26 18.48
N ASN A 14 -11.38 -51.20 17.71
CA ASN A 14 -12.64 -50.66 17.24
C ASN A 14 -12.54 -50.34 15.75
N THR A 15 -12.66 -51.37 14.93
CA THR A 15 -12.88 -51.27 13.49
C THR A 15 -14.25 -50.65 13.22
N ARG A 16 -14.29 -49.34 13.02
CA ARG A 16 -15.42 -48.64 12.40
C ARG A 16 -15.00 -48.10 11.05
N ALA A 17 -15.72 -48.51 10.02
CA ALA A 17 -15.60 -47.99 8.67
C ALA A 17 -15.70 -46.45 8.61
N PRO A 18 -14.98 -45.79 7.70
CA PRO A 18 -15.05 -44.34 7.58
C PRO A 18 -16.47 -43.95 7.11
N ARG A 19 -17.16 -43.17 7.95
CA ARG A 19 -18.37 -42.43 7.53
C ARG A 19 -17.95 -41.35 6.58
N GLU A 20 -18.55 -41.32 5.40
CA GLU A 20 -18.49 -40.16 4.49
C GLU A 20 -18.82 -38.89 5.26
N PRO A 21 -18.04 -37.78 5.10
CA PRO A 21 -18.39 -36.53 5.70
C PRO A 21 -19.69 -36.04 5.06
N ALA A 22 -20.71 -35.83 5.87
CA ALA A 22 -21.93 -35.15 5.47
C ALA A 22 -21.53 -33.79 4.84
N ALA A 23 -22.00 -33.54 3.62
CA ALA A 23 -21.82 -32.27 2.94
C ALA A 23 -22.42 -31.16 3.82
N VAL A 24 -21.57 -30.47 4.58
CA VAL A 24 -21.92 -29.22 5.25
C VAL A 24 -22.13 -28.23 4.11
N SER A 25 -23.40 -27.93 3.80
CA SER A 25 -23.74 -26.83 2.88
C SER A 25 -23.14 -25.56 3.48
N LYS A 26 -22.05 -25.05 2.86
CA LYS A 26 -21.49 -23.74 3.23
C LYS A 26 -22.64 -22.73 3.10
N PRO A 27 -22.93 -21.90 4.13
CA PRO A 27 -23.90 -20.86 4.00
C PRO A 27 -23.47 -19.97 2.81
N SER A 28 -24.44 -19.64 1.95
CA SER A 28 -24.19 -18.83 0.76
C SER A 28 -23.54 -17.51 1.17
N ALA A 29 -22.43 -17.16 0.50
CA ALA A 29 -21.65 -15.94 0.74
C ALA A 29 -22.48 -14.64 0.65
N TYR A 30 -23.69 -14.70 0.10
CA TYR A 30 -24.58 -13.54 -0.09
C TYR A 30 -25.86 -13.61 0.75
N ALA A 31 -25.94 -14.45 1.76
CA ALA A 31 -27.17 -14.61 2.56
C ALA A 31 -27.66 -13.27 3.13
N HIS A 32 -26.73 -12.33 3.40
CA HIS A 32 -27.04 -11.01 3.96
C HIS A 32 -27.12 -9.91 2.90
N ALA A 33 -26.41 -10.02 1.76
CA ALA A 33 -26.36 -8.97 0.75
C ALA A 33 -27.67 -8.82 -0.07
N THR A 34 -28.45 -9.88 -0.20
CA THR A 34 -29.73 -9.86 -0.98
C THR A 34 -30.96 -9.53 -0.14
N THR A 35 -30.86 -9.59 1.18
CA THR A 35 -31.82 -9.05 2.15
C THR A 35 -31.04 -8.08 3.03
N LEU A 36 -30.77 -6.88 2.51
CA LEU A 36 -30.50 -5.74 3.38
C LEU A 36 -31.69 -5.69 4.32
N LYS A 37 -31.53 -6.12 5.57
CA LYS A 37 -32.55 -5.82 6.58
C LYS A 37 -32.75 -4.31 6.46
N PRO A 38 -33.98 -3.82 6.24
CA PRO A 38 -34.19 -2.40 6.24
C PRO A 38 -33.57 -1.92 7.53
N MET A 39 -32.66 -0.94 7.43
CA MET A 39 -32.10 -0.24 8.59
C MET A 39 -33.30 0.48 9.21
N VAL A 40 -34.00 -0.26 10.07
CA VAL A 40 -35.21 0.22 10.72
C VAL A 40 -34.77 1.44 11.51
N ASP A 41 -35.23 2.60 11.11
CA ASP A 41 -35.12 3.90 11.78
C ASP A 41 -33.94 4.85 11.46
N PHE A 42 -33.03 4.52 10.52
CA PHE A 42 -32.04 5.52 10.06
C PHE A 42 -32.61 6.38 8.92
N VAL A 43 -32.84 7.66 9.22
CA VAL A 43 -33.17 8.67 8.21
C VAL A 43 -31.94 9.55 8.01
N PRO A 44 -31.32 9.54 6.81
CA PRO A 44 -30.18 10.40 6.55
C PRO A 44 -30.61 11.86 6.63
N PRO A 45 -29.73 12.76 7.18
CA PRO A 45 -30.05 14.18 7.21
C PRO A 45 -30.08 14.75 5.77
N PRO A 46 -31.00 15.64 5.41
CA PRO A 46 -30.97 16.28 4.10
C PRO A 46 -29.66 17.05 3.89
N PRO A 47 -29.08 17.07 2.69
CA PRO A 47 -29.60 16.54 1.42
C PRO A 47 -29.21 15.09 1.09
N PHE A 48 -28.79 14.28 2.05
CA PHE A 48 -28.36 12.91 1.85
C PHE A 48 -29.53 11.94 1.71
N ALA A 49 -29.31 10.83 0.98
CA ALA A 49 -30.30 9.79 0.73
C ALA A 49 -29.72 8.39 1.00
N LEU A 50 -30.59 7.40 1.18
CA LEU A 50 -30.17 5.99 1.22
C LEU A 50 -29.70 5.52 -0.17
N PRO A 51 -28.70 4.59 -0.23
CA PRO A 51 -28.32 3.98 -1.50
C PRO A 51 -29.49 3.22 -2.15
N PRO A 52 -29.55 3.15 -3.49
CA PRO A 52 -30.49 2.30 -4.19
C PRO A 52 -30.20 0.81 -3.93
N GLU A 53 -31.15 -0.05 -4.27
CA GLU A 53 -30.95 -1.49 -4.28
C GLU A 53 -29.85 -1.89 -5.27
N LEU A 54 -29.19 -3.01 -5.01
CA LEU A 54 -28.20 -3.57 -5.91
C LEU A 54 -28.82 -3.95 -7.26
N PRO A 55 -28.13 -3.71 -8.39
CA PRO A 55 -28.60 -4.08 -9.72
C PRO A 55 -28.41 -5.58 -10.02
N PHE A 56 -28.40 -6.43 -9.01
CA PHE A 56 -28.17 -7.88 -9.13
C PHE A 56 -29.24 -8.67 -8.39
N THR A 57 -29.89 -9.58 -9.11
CA THR A 57 -30.71 -10.62 -8.49
C THR A 57 -29.79 -11.69 -7.86
N ARG A 58 -30.34 -12.52 -6.98
CA ARG A 58 -29.62 -13.67 -6.44
C ARG A 58 -29.09 -14.58 -7.55
N GLN A 59 -29.92 -14.86 -8.56
CA GLN A 59 -29.52 -15.67 -9.71
C GLN A 59 -28.34 -15.05 -10.48
N ALA A 60 -28.28 -13.71 -10.59
CA ALA A 60 -27.18 -13.02 -11.24
C ALA A 60 -25.87 -13.15 -10.43
N LEU A 61 -25.93 -13.10 -9.10
CA LEU A 61 -24.76 -13.30 -8.24
C LEU A 61 -24.24 -14.74 -8.29
N ASP A 62 -25.14 -15.74 -8.26
CA ASP A 62 -24.75 -17.14 -8.41
C ASP A 62 -24.12 -17.41 -9.79
N ALA A 63 -24.62 -16.75 -10.85
CA ALA A 63 -24.00 -16.81 -12.18
C ALA A 63 -22.64 -16.13 -12.23
N ALA A 64 -22.46 -15.00 -11.54
CA ALA A 64 -21.16 -14.32 -11.41
C ALA A 64 -20.12 -15.22 -10.72
N ASP A 65 -20.50 -15.88 -9.64
CA ASP A 65 -19.62 -16.81 -8.91
C ASP A 65 -19.22 -18.02 -9.77
N ALA A 66 -20.16 -18.55 -10.55
CA ALA A 66 -19.89 -19.66 -11.46
C ALA A 66 -18.95 -19.30 -12.62
N LEU A 67 -18.80 -18.00 -12.93
CA LEU A 67 -17.92 -17.48 -13.98
C LEU A 67 -16.56 -16.98 -13.44
N PHE A 68 -16.39 -16.92 -12.14
CA PHE A 68 -15.15 -16.44 -11.52
C PHE A 68 -14.05 -17.53 -11.49
N PRO A 69 -12.78 -17.22 -11.86
CA PRO A 69 -12.31 -15.94 -12.38
C PRO A 69 -12.64 -15.71 -13.86
N TYR A 70 -12.74 -14.43 -14.27
CA TYR A 70 -13.01 -14.06 -15.67
C TYR A 70 -11.87 -14.48 -16.60
N SER A 71 -12.22 -15.07 -17.73
CA SER A 71 -11.30 -15.40 -18.83
C SER A 71 -11.65 -14.61 -20.09
N GLN A 72 -10.68 -13.86 -20.59
CA GLN A 72 -10.83 -13.12 -21.85
C GLN A 72 -10.99 -14.05 -23.04
N GLU A 73 -10.32 -15.20 -23.04
CA GLU A 73 -10.37 -16.20 -24.12
C GLU A 73 -11.77 -16.80 -24.29
N HIS A 74 -12.52 -16.93 -23.18
CA HIS A 74 -13.86 -17.50 -23.16
C HIS A 74 -14.97 -16.45 -23.11
N SER A 75 -14.68 -15.17 -23.42
CA SER A 75 -15.64 -14.07 -23.26
C SER A 75 -16.94 -14.28 -24.03
N LEU A 76 -16.87 -14.75 -25.30
CA LEU A 76 -18.06 -15.00 -26.13
C LEU A 76 -18.89 -16.18 -25.62
N GLU A 77 -18.23 -17.24 -25.14
CA GLU A 77 -18.90 -18.41 -24.54
C GLU A 77 -19.63 -18.00 -23.26
N GLN A 78 -18.98 -17.17 -22.39
CA GLN A 78 -19.60 -16.65 -21.18
C GLN A 78 -20.83 -15.81 -21.45
N VAL A 79 -20.80 -14.92 -22.45
CA VAL A 79 -21.99 -14.17 -22.91
C VAL A 79 -23.09 -15.12 -23.35
N THR A 80 -22.76 -16.07 -24.23
CA THR A 80 -23.72 -17.04 -24.77
C THR A 80 -24.38 -17.86 -23.65
N ARG A 81 -23.59 -18.32 -22.68
CA ARG A 81 -24.07 -19.07 -21.52
C ARG A 81 -25.05 -18.26 -20.68
N LEU A 82 -24.72 -16.99 -20.35
CA LEU A 82 -25.60 -16.11 -19.58
C LEU A 82 -26.92 -15.83 -20.33
N ARG A 83 -26.84 -15.57 -21.64
CA ARG A 83 -28.04 -15.37 -22.50
C ARG A 83 -28.91 -16.61 -22.53
N ALA A 84 -28.34 -17.82 -22.62
CA ALA A 84 -29.06 -19.09 -22.56
C ALA A 84 -29.73 -19.34 -21.19
N GLN A 85 -29.24 -18.77 -20.12
CA GLN A 85 -29.83 -18.80 -18.78
C GLN A 85 -30.99 -17.79 -18.60
N GLY A 86 -31.28 -16.98 -19.62
CA GLY A 86 -32.41 -16.03 -19.66
C GLY A 86 -32.04 -14.60 -19.22
N PHE A 87 -30.77 -14.30 -18.89
CA PHE A 87 -30.39 -12.94 -18.56
C PHE A 87 -30.52 -11.98 -19.75
N THR A 88 -31.00 -10.78 -19.50
CA THR A 88 -31.07 -9.69 -20.48
C THR A 88 -29.66 -9.23 -20.89
N PRO A 89 -29.51 -8.47 -22.01
CA PRO A 89 -28.21 -7.89 -22.37
C PRO A 89 -27.58 -7.08 -21.26
N ASP A 90 -28.36 -6.25 -20.55
CA ASP A 90 -27.89 -5.37 -19.47
C ASP A 90 -27.47 -6.18 -18.24
N GLU A 91 -28.26 -7.16 -17.81
CA GLU A 91 -27.87 -8.07 -16.73
C GLU A 91 -26.59 -8.85 -17.08
N THR A 92 -26.49 -9.34 -18.34
CA THR A 92 -25.27 -10.02 -18.80
C THR A 92 -24.05 -9.10 -18.71
N ALA A 93 -24.19 -7.85 -19.14
CA ALA A 93 -23.11 -6.85 -19.06
C ALA A 93 -22.71 -6.56 -17.60
N ASN A 94 -23.69 -6.38 -16.71
CA ASN A 94 -23.46 -6.14 -15.28
C ASN A 94 -22.75 -7.32 -14.61
N ILE A 95 -23.21 -8.55 -14.86
CA ILE A 95 -22.57 -9.78 -14.33
C ILE A 95 -21.11 -9.86 -14.78
N LEU A 96 -20.85 -9.71 -16.08
CA LEU A 96 -19.48 -9.79 -16.60
C LEU A 96 -18.59 -8.65 -16.09
N SER A 97 -19.12 -7.45 -15.93
CA SER A 97 -18.39 -6.31 -15.35
C SER A 97 -17.98 -6.60 -13.90
N LEU A 98 -18.89 -7.14 -13.09
CA LEU A 98 -18.60 -7.55 -11.71
C LEU A 98 -17.53 -8.64 -11.66
N VAL A 99 -17.63 -9.70 -12.49
CA VAL A 99 -16.65 -10.80 -12.52
C VAL A 99 -15.27 -10.29 -12.95
N LYS A 100 -15.20 -9.41 -13.95
CA LYS A 100 -13.95 -8.76 -14.38
C LYS A 100 -13.32 -7.93 -13.26
N ALA A 101 -14.12 -7.10 -12.60
CA ALA A 101 -13.65 -6.27 -11.48
C ALA A 101 -13.12 -7.14 -10.34
N ARG A 102 -13.82 -8.18 -9.94
CA ARG A 102 -13.40 -9.18 -8.94
C ARG A 102 -12.09 -9.87 -9.32
N THR A 103 -11.97 -10.31 -10.57
CA THR A 103 -10.77 -10.99 -11.07
C THR A 103 -9.53 -10.09 -11.02
N ARG A 104 -9.68 -8.83 -11.44
CA ARG A 104 -8.59 -7.83 -11.33
C ARG A 104 -8.23 -7.49 -9.89
N ALA A 105 -9.23 -7.51 -9.02
CA ALA A 105 -9.07 -7.17 -7.61
C ALA A 105 -8.35 -8.27 -6.80
N LEU A 106 -8.20 -9.49 -7.31
CA LEU A 106 -7.51 -10.59 -6.62
C LEU A 106 -6.11 -10.22 -6.12
N SER A 107 -5.34 -9.51 -6.94
CA SER A 107 -3.98 -9.08 -6.57
C SER A 107 -3.95 -8.05 -5.44
N LYS A 108 -5.06 -7.36 -5.17
CA LYS A 108 -5.19 -6.32 -4.15
C LYS A 108 -5.89 -6.83 -2.88
N PHE A 109 -6.97 -7.59 -3.05
CA PHE A 109 -7.87 -8.00 -1.96
C PHE A 109 -7.78 -9.50 -1.63
N GLY A 110 -6.97 -10.27 -2.38
CA GLY A 110 -6.92 -11.73 -2.22
C GLY A 110 -8.28 -12.36 -2.44
N ASP A 111 -8.59 -13.44 -1.71
CA ASP A 111 -9.85 -14.17 -1.84
C ASP A 111 -11.10 -13.34 -1.48
N ARG A 112 -10.95 -12.25 -0.71
CA ARG A 112 -12.05 -11.32 -0.43
C ARG A 112 -12.67 -10.75 -1.70
N ALA A 113 -11.87 -10.55 -2.77
CA ALA A 113 -12.35 -10.06 -4.06
C ALA A 113 -13.52 -10.89 -4.63
N ARG A 114 -13.63 -12.17 -4.28
CA ARG A 114 -14.67 -13.09 -4.75
C ARG A 114 -16.09 -12.64 -4.40
N THR A 115 -16.25 -12.08 -3.20
CA THR A 115 -17.56 -11.73 -2.65
C THR A 115 -17.85 -10.24 -2.66
N MET A 116 -16.82 -9.41 -2.93
CA MET A 116 -16.97 -7.96 -2.95
C MET A 116 -17.80 -7.48 -4.15
N PHE A 117 -18.54 -6.41 -3.95
CA PHE A 117 -19.19 -5.63 -4.98
C PHE A 117 -18.23 -4.52 -5.43
N LEU A 118 -17.82 -4.58 -6.71
CA LEU A 118 -16.72 -3.79 -7.24
C LEU A 118 -17.09 -3.23 -8.62
N THR A 119 -16.79 -1.95 -8.84
CA THR A 119 -16.59 -1.42 -10.19
C THR A 119 -15.12 -1.58 -10.59
N GLU A 120 -14.81 -1.60 -11.90
CA GLU A 120 -13.41 -1.65 -12.35
C GLU A 120 -12.60 -0.46 -11.82
N HIS A 121 -13.17 0.72 -11.86
CA HIS A 121 -12.55 1.95 -11.35
C HIS A 121 -12.39 1.89 -9.83
N GLY A 122 -13.45 1.53 -9.10
CA GLY A 122 -13.41 1.38 -7.64
C GLY A 122 -12.35 0.39 -7.19
N ALA A 123 -12.23 -0.78 -7.86
CA ALA A 123 -11.20 -1.76 -7.56
C ALA A 123 -9.76 -1.22 -7.75
N GLN A 124 -9.54 -0.35 -8.75
CA GLN A 124 -8.23 0.27 -8.99
C GLN A 124 -7.88 1.31 -7.93
N GLN A 125 -8.83 2.17 -7.57
CA GLN A 125 -8.63 3.31 -6.66
C GLN A 125 -8.63 2.91 -5.19
N ALA A 126 -9.43 1.90 -4.81
CA ALA A 126 -9.58 1.47 -3.42
C ALA A 126 -8.26 1.21 -2.70
N THR A 127 -8.20 1.55 -1.44
CA THR A 127 -7.07 1.26 -0.56
C THR A 127 -6.86 -0.24 -0.39
N ARG A 128 -5.61 -0.70 -0.31
CA ARG A 128 -5.31 -2.10 0.03
C ARG A 128 -5.73 -2.41 1.45
N PRO A 129 -6.31 -3.60 1.74
CA PRO A 129 -6.79 -3.94 3.09
C PRO A 129 -5.76 -3.72 4.20
N VAL A 130 -4.52 -4.08 3.97
CA VAL A 130 -3.42 -3.92 4.93
C VAL A 130 -3.13 -2.45 5.25
N VAL A 131 -3.28 -1.55 4.27
CA VAL A 131 -3.07 -0.11 4.44
C VAL A 131 -4.30 0.51 5.12
N ALA A 132 -5.51 0.14 4.70
CA ALA A 132 -6.75 0.57 5.34
C ALA A 132 -6.85 0.11 6.81
N ALA A 133 -6.33 -1.08 7.13
CA ALA A 133 -6.23 -1.55 8.52
C ALA A 133 -5.27 -0.68 9.36
N GLU A 134 -4.21 -0.11 8.77
CA GLU A 134 -3.36 0.87 9.46
C GLU A 134 -4.13 2.17 9.74
N HIS A 135 -4.97 2.65 8.79
CA HIS A 135 -5.85 3.81 9.02
C HIS A 135 -6.78 3.53 10.21
N ALA A 136 -7.46 2.40 10.20
CA ALA A 136 -8.35 1.99 11.29
C ALA A 136 -7.63 1.94 12.65
N ALA A 137 -6.39 1.42 12.66
CA ALA A 137 -5.59 1.34 13.87
C ALA A 137 -5.21 2.74 14.41
N VAL A 138 -5.07 3.78 13.58
CA VAL A 138 -4.83 5.15 14.04
C VAL A 138 -6.06 5.68 14.79
N PHE A 139 -7.25 5.55 14.22
CA PHE A 139 -8.50 5.96 14.88
C PHE A 139 -8.73 5.20 16.20
N ALA A 140 -8.57 3.89 16.19
CA ALA A 140 -8.73 3.06 17.39
C ALA A 140 -7.75 3.45 18.52
N ARG A 141 -6.49 3.70 18.20
CA ARG A 141 -5.48 4.18 19.18
C ARG A 141 -5.81 5.55 19.77
N ALA A 142 -6.47 6.41 19.00
CA ALA A 142 -6.94 7.71 19.46
C ALA A 142 -8.21 7.62 20.33
N GLY A 143 -8.78 6.43 20.54
CA GLY A 143 -10.01 6.21 21.31
C GLY A 143 -11.29 6.61 20.56
N VAL A 144 -11.21 6.85 19.24
CA VAL A 144 -12.37 7.12 18.38
C VAL A 144 -13.18 5.83 18.22
N ARG A 145 -14.51 5.91 18.35
CA ARG A 145 -15.42 4.78 18.23
C ARG A 145 -16.26 4.82 16.96
N SER A 146 -16.45 6.01 16.39
CA SER A 146 -17.26 6.19 15.18
C SER A 146 -16.57 7.13 14.19
N VAL A 147 -16.57 6.77 12.89
CA VAL A 147 -15.87 7.47 11.81
C VAL A 147 -16.83 7.79 10.67
N ALA A 148 -16.85 9.05 10.24
CA ALA A 148 -17.44 9.42 8.96
C ALA A 148 -16.39 9.20 7.85
N ASP A 149 -16.66 8.31 6.90
CA ASP A 149 -15.82 8.04 5.72
C ASP A 149 -16.38 8.84 4.54
N LEU A 150 -15.75 9.97 4.24
CA LEU A 150 -16.22 10.94 3.25
C LEU A 150 -15.58 10.70 1.88
N GLY A 151 -16.37 10.19 0.95
CA GLY A 151 -15.91 9.71 -0.36
C GLY A 151 -15.48 8.25 -0.30
N CYS A 152 -16.29 7.40 0.35
CA CYS A 152 -15.92 6.02 0.69
C CYS A 152 -15.69 5.10 -0.53
N GLY A 153 -16.13 5.50 -1.74
CA GLY A 153 -16.07 4.65 -2.91
C GLY A 153 -16.82 3.34 -2.69
N ILE A 154 -16.15 2.22 -2.93
CA ILE A 154 -16.69 0.87 -2.68
C ILE A 154 -16.63 0.44 -1.21
N GLY A 155 -16.24 1.33 -0.29
CA GLY A 155 -16.17 1.07 1.14
C GLY A 155 -14.93 0.31 1.60
N ALA A 156 -13.79 0.44 0.92
CA ALA A 156 -12.60 -0.34 1.26
C ALA A 156 -11.99 0.05 2.61
N ASP A 157 -11.91 1.35 2.92
CA ASP A 157 -11.46 1.86 4.22
C ASP A 157 -12.55 1.62 5.28
N SER A 158 -13.82 1.89 4.96
CA SER A 158 -14.97 1.61 5.84
C SER A 158 -15.01 0.15 6.30
N LEU A 159 -14.67 -0.82 5.43
CA LEU A 159 -14.58 -2.23 5.79
C LEU A 159 -13.55 -2.50 6.88
N GLU A 160 -12.37 -1.90 6.79
CA GLU A 160 -11.33 -2.10 7.80
C GLU A 160 -11.62 -1.31 9.08
N PHE A 161 -12.30 -0.15 9.00
CA PHE A 161 -12.86 0.53 10.17
C PHE A 161 -13.87 -0.37 10.91
N ALA A 162 -14.83 -0.93 10.18
CA ALA A 162 -15.84 -1.83 10.75
C ALA A 162 -15.21 -3.11 11.36
N ARG A 163 -14.17 -3.68 10.72
CA ARG A 163 -13.40 -4.81 11.26
C ARG A 163 -12.63 -4.46 12.53
N ALA A 164 -12.19 -3.23 12.66
CA ALA A 164 -11.59 -2.70 13.88
C ALA A 164 -12.63 -2.34 14.97
N SER A 165 -13.91 -2.70 14.77
CA SER A 165 -15.03 -2.40 15.65
C SER A 165 -15.35 -0.91 15.79
N LEU A 166 -15.01 -0.12 14.76
CA LEU A 166 -15.44 1.27 14.65
C LEU A 166 -16.79 1.32 13.92
N GLU A 167 -17.73 2.07 14.43
CA GLU A 167 -18.95 2.36 13.70
C GLU A 167 -18.65 3.30 12.53
N THR A 168 -19.28 3.09 11.38
CA THR A 168 -19.01 3.91 10.19
C THR A 168 -20.26 4.56 9.64
N VAL A 169 -20.13 5.83 9.25
CA VAL A 169 -21.11 6.53 8.42
C VAL A 169 -20.40 6.96 7.15
N SER A 170 -20.61 6.19 6.09
CA SER A 170 -19.89 6.33 4.82
C SER A 170 -20.70 7.15 3.83
N VAL A 171 -20.10 8.14 3.19
CA VAL A 171 -20.73 9.04 2.22
C VAL A 171 -20.13 8.82 0.85
N GLU A 172 -20.96 8.58 -0.17
CA GLU A 172 -20.53 8.43 -1.56
C GLU A 172 -21.47 9.21 -2.48
N LEU A 173 -20.89 9.89 -3.48
CA LEU A 173 -21.64 10.73 -4.40
C LEU A 173 -22.39 9.89 -5.46
N ASP A 174 -21.75 8.84 -5.99
CA ASP A 174 -22.33 7.99 -7.02
C ASP A 174 -23.27 6.94 -6.41
N PRO A 175 -24.57 6.95 -6.76
CA PRO A 175 -25.55 6.04 -6.14
C PRO A 175 -25.24 4.56 -6.33
N LEU A 176 -24.70 4.17 -7.49
CA LEU A 176 -24.34 2.77 -7.76
C LEU A 176 -23.15 2.33 -6.90
N THR A 177 -22.12 3.15 -6.82
CA THR A 177 -20.95 2.90 -5.97
C THR A 177 -21.33 2.84 -4.50
N ALA A 178 -22.23 3.72 -4.05
CA ALA A 178 -22.80 3.70 -2.68
C ALA A 178 -23.56 2.40 -2.40
N SER A 179 -24.33 1.86 -3.37
CA SER A 179 -25.02 0.57 -3.20
C SER A 179 -24.04 -0.59 -3.07
N PHE A 180 -22.89 -0.53 -3.77
CA PHE A 180 -21.82 -1.52 -3.63
C PHE A 180 -21.13 -1.42 -2.26
N ALA A 181 -20.85 -0.21 -1.78
CA ALA A 181 -20.32 0.00 -0.44
C ALA A 181 -21.27 -0.54 0.63
N ALA A 182 -22.57 -0.25 0.52
CA ALA A 182 -23.59 -0.76 1.44
C ALA A 182 -23.64 -2.28 1.47
N ALA A 183 -23.54 -2.92 0.30
CA ALA A 183 -23.51 -4.37 0.20
C ALA A 183 -22.22 -4.99 0.77
N ASN A 184 -21.08 -4.34 0.56
CA ASN A 184 -19.80 -4.76 1.15
C ASN A 184 -19.79 -4.64 2.68
N LEU A 185 -20.55 -3.71 3.24
CA LEU A 185 -20.64 -3.45 4.68
C LEU A 185 -21.83 -4.15 5.35
N ALA A 186 -22.63 -4.92 4.61
CA ALA A 186 -23.89 -5.49 5.09
C ALA A 186 -23.78 -6.39 6.34
N ASP A 187 -22.61 -7.01 6.55
CA ASP A 187 -22.33 -7.86 7.71
C ASP A 187 -22.01 -7.07 8.99
N PHE A 188 -21.83 -5.75 8.88
CA PHE A 188 -21.45 -4.86 9.99
C PHE A 188 -22.62 -3.96 10.39
N SER A 189 -23.33 -4.33 11.45
CA SER A 189 -24.53 -3.63 11.90
C SER A 189 -24.32 -2.18 12.35
N GLY A 190 -23.08 -1.80 12.72
CA GLY A 190 -22.68 -0.43 13.04
C GLY A 190 -22.31 0.42 11.83
N SER A 191 -22.37 -0.14 10.60
CA SER A 191 -21.99 0.57 9.38
C SER A 191 -23.21 1.07 8.62
N ARG A 192 -23.15 2.31 8.12
CA ARG A 192 -24.17 2.95 7.32
C ARG A 192 -23.55 3.61 6.10
N VAL A 193 -24.27 3.58 4.99
CA VAL A 193 -23.88 4.27 3.76
C VAL A 193 -24.98 5.21 3.32
N VAL A 194 -24.62 6.41 2.92
CA VAL A 194 -25.54 7.41 2.36
C VAL A 194 -25.01 7.95 1.04
N VAL A 195 -25.94 8.34 0.16
CA VAL A 195 -25.66 9.02 -1.10
C VAL A 195 -25.69 10.51 -0.87
N GLY A 196 -24.63 11.22 -1.26
CA GLY A 196 -24.60 12.68 -1.18
C GLY A 196 -23.24 13.28 -1.47
N ASP A 197 -23.22 14.59 -1.64
CA ASP A 197 -22.00 15.37 -1.79
C ASP A 197 -21.39 15.65 -0.42
N VAL A 198 -20.16 15.20 -0.22
CA VAL A 198 -19.40 15.37 1.03
C VAL A 198 -19.19 16.84 1.42
N THR A 199 -19.29 17.79 0.48
CA THR A 199 -19.19 19.22 0.78
C THR A 199 -20.39 19.75 1.59
N ASN A 200 -21.49 19.00 1.64
CA ASN A 200 -22.66 19.26 2.49
C ASN A 200 -22.59 18.57 3.87
N PHE A 201 -21.48 17.88 4.17
CA PHE A 201 -21.33 17.17 5.42
C PHE A 201 -21.21 18.14 6.60
N ASP A 202 -22.03 17.93 7.60
CA ASP A 202 -21.98 18.61 8.88
C ASP A 202 -21.80 17.57 10.00
N PRO A 203 -20.66 17.55 10.71
CA PRO A 203 -20.38 16.59 11.77
C PRO A 203 -21.47 16.51 12.84
N GLU A 204 -22.13 17.63 13.15
CA GLU A 204 -23.17 17.71 14.17
C GLU A 204 -24.48 17.05 13.73
N SER A 205 -24.73 16.91 12.44
CA SER A 205 -25.93 16.31 11.89
C SER A 205 -25.82 14.79 11.66
N PHE A 206 -24.60 14.24 11.58
CA PHE A 206 -24.39 12.81 11.38
C PHE A 206 -24.25 12.06 12.70
N ARG A 207 -25.07 11.02 12.86
CA ARG A 207 -25.15 10.19 14.06
C ARG A 207 -24.63 8.79 13.80
N ASP A 208 -23.89 8.25 14.75
CA ASP A 208 -23.49 6.83 14.77
C ASP A 208 -24.68 5.91 15.17
N GLY A 209 -24.43 4.62 15.32
CA GLY A 209 -25.46 3.64 15.69
C GLY A 209 -26.06 3.83 17.06
N THR A 210 -25.39 4.57 17.94
CA THR A 210 -25.88 4.90 19.28
C THR A 210 -26.71 6.19 19.32
N GLY A 211 -26.72 6.97 18.24
CA GLY A 211 -27.36 8.28 18.15
C GLY A 211 -26.46 9.46 18.57
N GLU A 212 -25.18 9.18 18.87
CA GLU A 212 -24.17 10.19 19.16
C GLU A 212 -23.58 10.76 17.85
N ALA A 213 -23.06 11.99 17.91
CA ALA A 213 -22.33 12.57 16.78
C ALA A 213 -21.08 11.75 16.45
N VAL A 214 -20.74 11.63 15.16
CA VAL A 214 -19.52 10.94 14.73
C VAL A 214 -18.29 11.57 15.37
N GLN A 215 -17.33 10.73 15.78
CA GLN A 215 -16.19 11.18 16.60
C GLN A 215 -14.92 11.45 15.77
N GLY A 216 -14.85 10.98 14.53
CA GLY A 216 -13.72 11.19 13.66
C GLY A 216 -14.12 11.21 12.19
N ILE A 217 -13.26 11.75 11.35
CA ILE A 217 -13.50 11.92 9.92
C ILE A 217 -12.32 11.34 9.14
N TRP A 218 -12.63 10.52 8.16
CA TRP A 218 -11.70 10.04 7.15
C TRP A 218 -12.07 10.57 5.77
N LEU A 219 -11.07 10.96 4.96
CA LEU A 219 -11.26 11.42 3.59
C LEU A 219 -10.25 10.75 2.65
N ASP A 220 -10.73 10.26 1.52
CA ASP A 220 -9.92 9.85 0.36
C ASP A 220 -10.35 10.65 -0.88
N PRO A 221 -10.00 11.95 -0.97
CA PRO A 221 -10.50 12.81 -2.03
C PRO A 221 -9.97 12.42 -3.40
N ALA A 222 -10.86 12.28 -4.37
CA ALA A 222 -10.49 12.02 -5.76
C ALA A 222 -9.78 13.22 -6.41
N ARG A 223 -8.79 12.98 -7.26
CA ARG A 223 -8.21 14.04 -8.08
C ARG A 223 -9.15 14.40 -9.22
N ARG A 224 -9.48 15.67 -9.36
CA ARG A 224 -10.21 16.16 -10.54
C ARG A 224 -9.23 16.35 -11.69
N ASP A 225 -9.43 15.63 -12.80
CA ASP A 225 -8.79 15.94 -14.08
C ASP A 225 -9.55 17.11 -14.72
N LEU A 226 -9.25 18.35 -14.30
CA LEU A 226 -9.92 19.57 -14.79
C LEU A 226 -9.69 19.85 -16.27
N THR A 227 -8.79 19.14 -16.96
CA THR A 227 -8.37 19.49 -18.32
C THR A 227 -8.59 18.41 -19.38
N GLY A 228 -8.96 17.17 -19.01
CA GLY A 228 -9.11 16.07 -19.98
C GLY A 228 -7.85 15.74 -20.80
N VAL A 229 -6.74 16.47 -20.57
CA VAL A 229 -5.47 16.28 -21.24
C VAL A 229 -4.57 15.43 -20.36
N VAL A 230 -4.18 14.27 -20.85
CA VAL A 230 -3.17 13.42 -20.22
C VAL A 230 -1.84 14.18 -20.19
N LYS A 231 -1.59 14.94 -19.12
CA LYS A 231 -0.28 15.58 -18.90
C LYS A 231 0.76 14.49 -18.62
N SER A 232 1.95 14.66 -19.17
CA SER A 232 3.07 13.75 -18.94
C SER A 232 3.36 13.61 -17.44
N ARG A 233 3.95 12.49 -17.03
CA ARG A 233 4.26 12.17 -15.60
C ARG A 233 5.11 13.25 -14.91
N THR A 234 5.83 14.07 -15.67
CA THR A 234 6.74 15.14 -15.24
C THR A 234 6.06 16.50 -15.03
N GLU A 235 4.85 16.72 -15.58
CA GLU A 235 4.15 18.01 -15.57
C GLU A 235 2.93 18.05 -14.64
N ARG A 236 2.78 17.07 -13.75
CA ARG A 236 1.72 17.10 -12.75
C ARG A 236 2.07 18.12 -11.68
N ILE A 237 1.71 19.38 -11.94
CA ILE A 237 1.67 20.42 -10.91
C ILE A 237 0.74 19.90 -9.82
N PHE A 238 1.27 19.76 -8.62
CA PHE A 238 0.47 19.37 -7.47
C PHE A 238 -0.31 20.60 -7.01
N ASP A 239 -1.61 20.58 -7.23
CA ASP A 239 -2.53 21.58 -6.72
C ASP A 239 -3.44 20.93 -5.65
N PRO A 240 -3.28 21.31 -4.37
CA PRO A 240 -4.11 20.79 -3.29
C PRO A 240 -5.61 21.08 -3.48
N GLU A 241 -5.96 22.15 -4.17
CA GLU A 241 -7.35 22.55 -4.43
C GLU A 241 -7.95 21.81 -5.64
N ALA A 242 -7.15 21.07 -6.40
CA ALA A 242 -7.65 20.20 -7.48
C ALA A 242 -8.24 18.87 -6.98
N TYR A 243 -8.26 18.61 -5.69
CA TYR A 243 -8.97 17.45 -5.11
C TYR A 243 -10.47 17.71 -4.99
N SER A 244 -11.24 16.64 -4.86
CA SER A 244 -12.68 16.69 -4.59
C SER A 244 -13.01 15.76 -3.41
N PRO A 245 -13.30 16.31 -2.22
CA PRO A 245 -13.27 17.75 -1.86
C PRO A 245 -11.85 18.34 -1.86
N PRO A 246 -11.71 19.68 -1.96
CA PRO A 246 -10.42 20.35 -1.93
C PRO A 246 -9.77 20.27 -0.54
N LEU A 247 -8.44 20.48 -0.46
CA LEU A 247 -7.72 20.41 0.81
C LEU A 247 -8.18 21.51 1.79
N SER A 248 -8.62 22.66 1.30
CA SER A 248 -9.23 23.73 2.14
C SER A 248 -10.43 23.24 2.92
N PHE A 249 -11.29 22.39 2.36
CA PHE A 249 -12.41 21.75 3.06
C PHE A 249 -11.94 20.89 4.24
N VAL A 250 -10.86 20.11 4.03
CA VAL A 250 -10.27 19.28 5.09
C VAL A 250 -9.69 20.13 6.21
N VAL A 251 -9.02 21.24 5.86
CA VAL A 251 -8.48 22.23 6.81
C VAL A 251 -9.60 22.82 7.66
N ASP A 252 -10.73 23.17 7.06
CA ASP A 252 -11.87 23.74 7.80
C ASP A 252 -12.50 22.73 8.78
N LEU A 253 -12.60 21.45 8.39
CA LEU A 253 -12.99 20.38 9.33
C LEU A 253 -11.99 20.24 10.48
N ALA A 254 -10.67 20.27 10.19
CA ALA A 254 -9.65 20.15 11.23
C ALA A 254 -9.62 21.34 12.22
N LYS A 255 -10.01 22.55 11.77
CA LYS A 255 -10.15 23.75 12.63
C LYS A 255 -11.21 23.59 13.72
N THR A 256 -12.18 22.69 13.54
CA THR A 256 -13.18 22.41 14.57
C THR A 256 -12.63 21.67 15.79
N GLY A 257 -11.38 21.16 15.71
CA GLY A 257 -10.77 20.32 16.75
C GLY A 257 -11.06 18.82 16.58
N MET A 258 -11.90 18.45 15.60
CA MET A 258 -12.21 17.04 15.34
C MET A 258 -10.98 16.22 14.91
N PRO A 259 -10.95 14.94 15.26
CA PRO A 259 -9.98 13.98 14.71
C PRO A 259 -10.24 13.78 13.22
N VAL A 260 -9.34 14.26 12.36
CA VAL A 260 -9.45 14.16 10.88
C VAL A 260 -8.24 13.45 10.31
N GLY A 261 -8.46 12.51 9.39
CA GLY A 261 -7.44 11.89 8.55
C GLY A 261 -7.75 12.11 7.07
N VAL A 262 -6.76 12.46 6.27
CA VAL A 262 -6.93 12.60 4.82
C VAL A 262 -5.82 11.90 4.06
N LYS A 263 -6.20 11.06 3.11
CA LYS A 263 -5.29 10.39 2.18
C LYS A 263 -4.99 11.27 0.98
N LEU A 264 -3.71 11.42 0.67
CA LEU A 264 -3.22 12.25 -0.41
C LEU A 264 -2.20 11.48 -1.27
N GLY A 265 -1.92 12.00 -2.44
CA GLY A 265 -0.87 11.43 -3.27
C GLY A 265 0.51 11.59 -2.63
N PRO A 266 1.35 10.52 -2.64
CA PRO A 266 2.63 10.53 -1.93
C PRO A 266 3.67 11.49 -2.52
N GLY A 267 3.37 12.10 -3.66
CA GLY A 267 4.20 13.10 -4.31
C GLY A 267 3.90 14.54 -3.90
N MET A 268 3.07 14.78 -2.89
CA MET A 268 2.77 16.12 -2.38
C MET A 268 4.05 16.87 -1.99
N PRO A 269 4.26 18.10 -2.48
CA PRO A 269 5.37 18.94 -2.03
C PRO A 269 5.28 19.24 -0.54
N HIS A 270 6.44 19.30 0.13
CA HIS A 270 6.47 19.53 1.58
C HIS A 270 5.91 20.89 1.98
N GLU A 271 6.12 21.91 1.13
CA GLU A 271 5.59 23.27 1.30
C GLU A 271 4.05 23.36 1.23
N ALA A 272 3.41 22.33 0.67
CA ALA A 272 1.95 22.22 0.62
C ALA A 272 1.35 21.40 1.77
N ILE A 273 2.19 20.85 2.64
CA ILE A 273 1.72 20.11 3.82
C ILE A 273 1.14 21.10 4.83
N VAL A 274 -0.10 20.83 5.26
CA VAL A 274 -0.80 21.62 6.28
C VAL A 274 0.00 21.62 7.58
N ARG A 275 0.18 22.78 8.18
CA ARG A 275 0.89 22.97 9.44
C ARG A 275 -0.08 23.18 10.60
N PRO A 276 0.34 22.96 11.86
CA PRO A 276 -0.52 23.20 13.02
C PRO A 276 -1.13 24.62 13.05
N GLU A 277 -0.37 25.63 12.67
CA GLU A 277 -0.84 27.02 12.61
C GLU A 277 -1.99 27.24 11.61
N ASP A 278 -2.05 26.46 10.52
CA ASP A 278 -3.07 26.60 9.48
C ASP A 278 -4.46 26.12 9.96
N ILE A 279 -4.49 25.27 10.99
CA ILE A 279 -5.73 24.72 11.58
C ILE A 279 -6.00 25.25 13.00
N ARG A 280 -5.26 26.28 13.43
CA ARG A 280 -5.50 26.93 14.72
C ARG A 280 -6.77 27.79 14.67
N SER A 281 -7.61 27.65 15.66
CA SER A 281 -8.87 28.40 15.83
C SER A 281 -9.22 28.54 17.30
N GLU A 282 -10.32 29.24 17.63
CA GLU A 282 -10.89 29.27 18.99
C GLU A 282 -11.31 27.86 19.45
N ALA A 283 -11.91 27.07 18.55
CA ALA A 283 -12.32 25.70 18.81
C ALA A 283 -11.13 24.73 18.89
N ASN A 284 -9.97 25.09 18.29
CA ASN A 284 -8.75 24.28 18.23
C ASN A 284 -7.51 25.09 18.61
N PRO A 285 -7.35 25.46 19.89
CA PRO A 285 -6.24 26.32 20.34
C PRO A 285 -4.87 25.60 20.35
N HIS A 286 -4.87 24.26 20.40
CA HIS A 286 -3.65 23.41 20.47
C HIS A 286 -3.63 22.37 19.36
N PRO A 287 -3.60 22.79 18.08
CA PRO A 287 -3.68 21.89 16.96
C PRO A 287 -2.42 21.04 16.81
N ARG A 288 -2.58 19.80 16.32
CA ARG A 288 -1.49 18.89 15.96
C ARG A 288 -1.67 18.39 14.55
N VAL A 289 -0.57 18.20 13.84
CA VAL A 289 -0.53 17.62 12.50
C VAL A 289 0.65 16.65 12.41
N THR A 290 0.40 15.46 11.88
CA THR A 290 1.45 14.49 11.52
C THR A 290 1.28 14.10 10.06
N ALA A 291 2.35 14.21 9.27
CA ALA A 291 2.41 13.72 7.90
C ALA A 291 3.03 12.31 7.89
N GLN A 292 2.28 11.33 7.38
CA GLN A 292 2.70 9.92 7.32
C GLN A 292 2.80 9.44 5.87
N TRP A 293 3.99 9.01 5.45
CA TRP A 293 4.18 8.29 4.18
C TRP A 293 4.12 6.80 4.41
N VAL A 294 3.26 6.13 3.65
CA VAL A 294 3.05 4.68 3.76
C VAL A 294 3.65 3.97 2.56
N GLU A 295 4.49 2.98 2.83
CA GLU A 295 5.04 2.05 1.84
C GLU A 295 4.54 0.64 2.11
N HIS A 296 4.07 -0.03 1.06
CA HIS A 296 3.64 -1.41 1.12
C HIS A 296 4.37 -2.22 0.04
N GLU A 297 5.04 -3.31 0.44
CA GLU A 297 5.78 -4.21 -0.46
C GLU A 297 6.73 -3.47 -1.44
N GLY A 298 7.52 -2.50 -0.93
CA GLY A 298 8.48 -1.74 -1.74
C GLY A 298 7.85 -0.64 -2.62
N SER A 299 6.55 -0.45 -2.55
CA SER A 299 5.84 0.60 -3.27
C SER A 299 5.36 1.68 -2.31
N LEU A 300 5.79 2.92 -2.53
CA LEU A 300 5.23 4.08 -1.84
C LEU A 300 3.80 4.30 -2.34
N VAL A 301 2.82 4.14 -1.44
CA VAL A 301 1.40 4.09 -1.84
C VAL A 301 0.65 5.40 -1.59
N GLU A 302 0.93 6.10 -0.47
CA GLU A 302 0.19 7.30 -0.08
C GLU A 302 0.97 8.20 0.87
N LEU A 303 0.48 9.43 1.02
CA LEU A 303 0.70 10.33 2.14
C LEU A 303 -0.64 10.48 2.87
N VAL A 304 -0.61 10.37 4.19
CA VAL A 304 -1.78 10.70 5.03
C VAL A 304 -1.42 11.87 5.92
N LEU A 305 -2.31 12.85 6.01
CA LEU A 305 -2.24 13.89 7.03
C LEU A 305 -3.21 13.55 8.15
N TRP A 306 -2.68 13.46 9.35
CA TRP A 306 -3.41 13.22 10.58
C TRP A 306 -3.52 14.49 11.40
N PHE A 307 -4.74 14.85 11.79
CA PHE A 307 -5.02 16.09 12.51
C PHE A 307 -5.54 15.82 13.91
N ASN A 308 -5.22 16.72 14.82
CA ASN A 308 -5.73 16.78 16.18
C ASN A 308 -5.45 15.50 16.99
N ALA A 309 -6.46 14.78 17.49
CA ALA A 309 -6.28 13.56 18.28
C ALA A 309 -5.68 12.38 17.49
N LEU A 310 -5.75 12.39 16.15
CA LEU A 310 -5.12 11.37 15.31
C LEU A 310 -3.64 11.66 15.07
N ALA A 311 -3.20 12.90 15.20
CA ALA A 311 -1.80 13.26 15.06
C ALA A 311 -0.98 12.70 16.23
N GLN A 312 0.16 12.09 15.92
CA GLN A 312 1.07 11.55 16.92
C GLN A 312 1.76 12.70 17.67
N GLU A 313 1.71 12.66 18.99
CA GLU A 313 2.32 13.70 19.83
C GLU A 313 3.83 13.77 19.63
N GLY A 314 4.36 14.98 19.44
CA GLY A 314 5.79 15.22 19.23
C GLY A 314 6.32 14.70 17.88
N VAL A 315 5.47 14.34 16.93
CA VAL A 315 5.87 13.84 15.60
C VAL A 315 5.26 14.70 14.50
N ALA A 316 6.12 15.36 13.73
CA ALA A 316 5.70 16.12 12.55
C ALA A 316 5.64 15.24 11.28
N ARG A 317 6.62 14.35 11.10
CA ARG A 317 6.74 13.46 9.95
C ARG A 317 7.01 12.03 10.38
N THR A 318 6.39 11.07 9.70
CA THR A 318 6.63 9.64 9.95
C THR A 318 6.54 8.84 8.65
N VAL A 319 7.25 7.73 8.63
CA VAL A 319 7.17 6.70 7.60
C VAL A 319 6.64 5.42 8.24
N THR A 320 5.75 4.75 7.54
CA THR A 320 5.30 3.40 7.87
C THR A 320 5.59 2.47 6.70
N VAL A 321 6.42 1.47 6.93
CA VAL A 321 6.69 0.40 5.95
C VAL A 321 5.96 -0.86 6.40
N LEU A 322 5.10 -1.37 5.53
CA LEU A 322 4.31 -2.58 5.72
C LEU A 322 4.85 -3.69 4.82
N ARG A 323 5.19 -4.84 5.40
CA ARG A 323 5.62 -6.05 4.69
C ARG A 323 4.73 -7.20 5.10
N GLN A 324 4.33 -8.01 4.13
CA GLN A 324 3.59 -9.25 4.35
C GLN A 324 4.57 -10.43 4.39
N GLU A 325 4.46 -11.24 5.41
CA GLU A 325 5.21 -12.47 5.51
C GLU A 325 4.24 -13.65 5.59
N ALA A 326 4.46 -14.67 4.74
CA ALA A 326 3.68 -15.89 4.80
C ALA A 326 4.02 -16.64 6.10
N THR A 327 3.04 -16.87 6.95
CA THR A 327 3.21 -17.75 8.09
C THR A 327 3.29 -19.19 7.55
N GLY A 328 4.48 -19.79 7.59
CA GLY A 328 4.73 -21.14 7.05
C GLY A 328 4.05 -22.29 7.81
N GLN A 329 3.01 -22.02 8.60
CA GLN A 329 2.23 -23.03 9.32
C GLN A 329 0.89 -23.24 8.61
N ALA A 330 0.66 -24.45 8.14
CA ALA A 330 -0.50 -24.87 7.37
C ALA A 330 -1.86 -24.75 8.09
N GLU A 331 -1.90 -24.36 9.35
CA GLU A 331 -3.11 -24.21 10.16
C GLU A 331 -3.55 -22.74 10.34
N ASP A 332 -2.70 -21.79 9.97
CA ASP A 332 -2.99 -20.36 10.08
C ASP A 332 -2.75 -19.71 8.70
N GLU A 333 -3.78 -19.61 7.87
CA GLU A 333 -3.75 -18.88 6.58
C GLU A 333 -3.57 -17.35 6.78
N GLY A 334 -3.06 -16.93 7.95
CA GLY A 334 -2.80 -15.57 8.33
C GLY A 334 -1.51 -15.03 7.71
N LEU A 335 -1.62 -14.03 6.86
CA LEU A 335 -0.49 -13.18 6.49
C LEU A 335 -0.10 -12.34 7.71
N ARG A 336 1.11 -12.53 8.22
CA ARG A 336 1.64 -11.65 9.28
C ARG A 336 2.11 -10.35 8.67
N ILE A 337 1.63 -9.23 9.19
CA ILE A 337 2.06 -7.90 8.78
C ILE A 337 3.20 -7.43 9.70
N HIS A 338 4.36 -7.19 9.12
CA HIS A 338 5.46 -6.51 9.78
C HIS A 338 5.37 -5.02 9.50
N LYS A 339 5.22 -4.24 10.57
CA LYS A 339 5.18 -2.78 10.53
C LYS A 339 6.48 -2.22 11.09
N THR A 340 7.13 -1.35 10.32
CA THR A 340 8.32 -0.59 10.74
C THR A 340 8.03 0.89 10.57
N THR A 341 8.38 1.71 11.56
CA THR A 341 8.16 3.16 11.53
C THR A 341 9.47 3.90 11.77
N LEU A 342 9.60 5.07 11.15
CA LEU A 342 10.67 6.03 11.39
C LEU A 342 10.03 7.41 11.48
N SER A 343 10.36 8.20 12.50
CA SER A 343 9.68 9.45 12.78
C SER A 343 10.65 10.59 13.08
N SER A 344 10.20 11.83 12.87
CA SER A 344 10.91 13.05 13.22
C SER A 344 9.95 14.06 13.86
N PRO A 345 10.38 14.76 14.91
CA PRO A 345 9.61 15.85 15.51
C PRO A 345 9.65 17.13 14.66
N TYR A 346 10.52 17.21 13.68
CA TYR A 346 10.74 18.39 12.85
C TYR A 346 9.96 18.32 11.54
N SER A 347 9.47 19.47 11.05
CA SER A 347 9.02 19.58 9.66
C SER A 347 10.23 19.47 8.71
N ALA A 348 9.97 19.27 7.41
CA ALA A 348 11.07 19.18 6.43
C ALA A 348 11.90 20.48 6.34
N GLU A 349 11.27 21.62 6.57
CA GLU A 349 11.90 22.94 6.55
C GLU A 349 12.80 23.19 7.75
N GLN A 350 12.56 22.51 8.88
CA GLN A 350 13.33 22.59 10.11
C GLN A 350 14.56 21.68 10.13
N VAL A 351 14.72 20.82 9.12
CA VAL A 351 15.87 19.91 9.03
C VAL A 351 17.11 20.70 8.62
N THR A 352 18.13 20.68 9.46
CA THR A 352 19.42 21.26 9.10
C THR A 352 20.12 20.39 8.05
N PRO A 353 20.54 20.96 6.91
CA PRO A 353 21.33 20.21 5.93
C PRO A 353 22.61 19.62 6.54
N VAL A 354 22.98 18.42 6.10
CA VAL A 354 24.23 17.78 6.52
C VAL A 354 25.41 18.56 5.96
N ASP A 355 26.43 18.83 6.79
CA ASP A 355 27.69 19.39 6.35
C ASP A 355 28.38 18.40 5.38
N GLU A 356 28.88 18.88 4.22
CA GLU A 356 29.64 18.05 3.29
C GLU A 356 30.81 17.32 3.94
N LYS A 357 31.42 17.89 4.98
CA LYS A 357 32.49 17.26 5.77
C LYS A 357 32.07 16.03 6.56
N GLN A 358 30.77 15.85 6.75
CA GLN A 358 30.19 14.68 7.42
C GLN A 358 29.79 13.57 6.43
N THR A 359 29.98 13.80 5.14
CA THR A 359 29.71 12.81 4.12
C THR A 359 30.90 11.90 3.88
N ARG A 360 30.65 10.67 3.44
CA ARG A 360 31.69 9.69 3.19
C ARG A 360 31.28 8.75 2.05
N LEU A 361 32.21 8.43 1.15
CA LEU A 361 32.02 7.41 0.16
C LEU A 361 32.32 6.01 0.72
N PRO A 362 31.63 4.95 0.27
CA PRO A 362 31.95 3.58 0.65
C PRO A 362 33.24 3.12 -0.02
N SER A 363 34.04 2.33 0.71
CA SER A 363 35.16 1.55 0.19
C SER A 363 34.72 0.13 -0.15
N PRO A 364 35.46 -0.60 -1.01
CA PRO A 364 35.23 -2.03 -1.21
C PRO A 364 35.24 -2.81 0.12
N GLY A 365 34.24 -3.67 0.31
CA GLY A 365 33.99 -4.40 1.55
C GLY A 365 33.11 -3.67 2.57
N GLU A 366 32.78 -2.41 2.33
CA GLU A 366 31.78 -1.67 3.10
C GLU A 366 30.39 -1.77 2.46
N TYR A 367 29.41 -1.12 3.07
CA TYR A 367 28.02 -1.26 2.71
C TYR A 367 27.42 0.05 2.23
N LEU A 368 26.65 -0.05 1.15
CA LEU A 368 25.83 1.02 0.58
C LEU A 368 24.36 0.73 0.87
N TYR A 369 23.64 1.72 1.41
CA TYR A 369 22.21 1.61 1.65
C TYR A 369 21.43 2.48 0.67
N GLU A 370 20.37 1.90 0.13
CA GLU A 370 19.36 2.59 -0.66
C GLU A 370 18.09 2.73 0.18
N PRO A 371 17.82 3.91 0.77
CA PRO A 371 16.61 4.14 1.54
C PRO A 371 15.35 3.91 0.71
N SER A 372 14.28 3.44 1.36
CA SER A 372 12.99 3.21 0.75
C SER A 372 12.39 4.49 0.17
N GLY A 373 11.44 4.34 -0.74
CA GLY A 373 10.76 5.48 -1.36
C GLY A 373 10.06 6.36 -0.33
N ALA A 374 9.50 5.76 0.71
CA ALA A 374 8.83 6.49 1.78
C ALA A 374 9.82 7.33 2.61
N VAL A 375 10.95 6.77 3.02
CA VAL A 375 12.01 7.50 3.76
C VAL A 375 12.52 8.71 2.97
N VAL A 376 12.77 8.51 1.67
CA VAL A 376 13.23 9.59 0.80
C VAL A 376 12.19 10.69 0.67
N ARG A 377 10.92 10.31 0.48
CA ARG A 377 9.83 11.25 0.30
C ARG A 377 9.47 12.00 1.58
N ALA A 378 9.58 11.35 2.72
CA ALA A 378 9.38 11.98 4.02
C ALA A 378 10.55 12.87 4.46
N HIS A 379 11.66 12.92 3.70
CA HIS A 379 12.91 13.58 4.06
C HIS A 379 13.48 13.08 5.41
N LEU A 380 13.39 11.75 5.66
CA LEU A 380 13.88 11.10 6.89
C LEU A 380 15.20 10.33 6.67
N VAL A 381 15.98 10.72 5.68
CA VAL A 381 17.25 10.03 5.35
C VAL A 381 18.29 10.22 6.45
N GLN A 382 18.30 11.39 7.13
CA GLN A 382 19.22 11.65 8.24
C GLN A 382 18.88 10.83 9.48
N GLU A 383 17.59 10.73 9.81
CA GLU A 383 17.07 9.90 10.91
C GLU A 383 17.42 8.42 10.67
N LEU A 384 17.26 7.96 9.43
CA LEU A 384 17.66 6.60 9.05
C LEU A 384 19.19 6.40 9.15
N ALA A 385 19.98 7.40 8.77
CA ALA A 385 21.44 7.34 8.91
C ALA A 385 21.86 7.19 10.37
N GLN A 386 21.20 7.91 11.29
CA GLN A 386 21.43 7.79 12.73
C GLN A 386 21.06 6.40 13.26
N GLU A 387 19.89 5.87 12.86
CA GLU A 387 19.43 4.53 13.25
C GLU A 387 20.40 3.44 12.79
N LEU A 388 20.93 3.54 11.57
CA LEU A 388 21.86 2.57 10.99
C LEU A 388 23.33 2.77 11.41
N GLY A 389 23.66 3.86 12.12
CA GLY A 389 25.06 4.25 12.37
C GLY A 389 25.81 4.51 11.05
N ALA A 390 25.12 5.04 10.04
CA ALA A 390 25.61 5.27 8.69
C ALA A 390 25.87 6.76 8.42
N ASN A 391 26.63 7.05 7.37
CA ASN A 391 26.87 8.40 6.87
C ASN A 391 26.15 8.60 5.53
N LEU A 392 25.74 9.83 5.22
CA LEU A 392 25.34 10.17 3.85
C LEU A 392 26.58 10.13 2.94
N ILE A 393 26.38 9.75 1.68
CA ILE A 393 27.45 9.84 0.66
C ILE A 393 27.55 11.25 0.07
N ASP A 394 26.46 12.03 0.15
CA ASP A 394 26.33 13.40 -0.35
C ASP A 394 25.11 14.06 0.34
N PRO A 395 25.16 15.36 0.69
CA PRO A 395 24.06 16.03 1.39
C PRO A 395 22.73 16.07 0.63
N HIS A 396 22.80 15.95 -0.71
CA HIS A 396 21.63 16.07 -1.60
C HIS A 396 21.17 14.73 -2.17
N LEU A 397 21.79 13.62 -1.74
CA LEU A 397 21.48 12.29 -2.26
C LEU A 397 21.08 11.33 -1.17
N ALA A 398 20.01 10.61 -1.42
CA ALA A 398 19.49 9.63 -0.49
C ALA A 398 20.19 8.26 -0.69
N TYR A 399 21.51 8.22 -0.52
CA TYR A 399 22.31 7.02 -0.33
C TYR A 399 23.11 7.14 0.96
N LEU A 400 23.25 6.04 1.70
CA LEU A 400 24.01 5.99 2.94
C LEU A 400 25.12 4.96 2.82
N THR A 401 26.16 5.12 3.63
CA THR A 401 27.27 4.14 3.72
C THR A 401 27.60 3.84 5.17
N ALA A 402 27.93 2.58 5.45
CA ALA A 402 28.39 2.13 6.77
C ALA A 402 29.46 1.05 6.64
N ALA A 403 30.30 0.93 7.67
CA ALA A 403 31.35 -0.10 7.74
C ALA A 403 30.79 -1.49 8.06
N LYS A 404 29.57 -1.58 8.62
CA LYS A 404 28.92 -2.84 8.99
C LYS A 404 27.55 -2.93 8.37
N ALA A 405 27.15 -4.15 7.97
CA ALA A 405 25.79 -4.41 7.52
C ALA A 405 24.83 -4.41 8.71
N VAL A 406 23.76 -3.63 8.59
CA VAL A 406 22.63 -3.61 9.53
C VAL A 406 21.35 -3.86 8.72
N GLN A 407 20.55 -4.84 9.14
CA GLN A 407 19.28 -5.14 8.51
C GLN A 407 18.26 -4.06 8.88
N SER A 408 17.58 -3.51 7.88
CA SER A 408 16.47 -2.58 8.10
C SER A 408 15.42 -2.74 7.00
N PRO A 409 14.12 -2.80 7.33
CA PRO A 409 13.05 -2.74 6.34
C PRO A 409 12.95 -1.38 5.62
N LEU A 410 13.62 -0.35 6.15
CA LEU A 410 13.60 1.03 5.66
C LEU A 410 14.62 1.30 4.54
N ALA A 411 15.54 0.35 4.28
CA ALA A 411 16.54 0.47 3.23
C ALA A 411 16.98 -0.89 2.70
N GLN A 412 17.39 -0.95 1.44
CA GLN A 412 18.13 -2.08 0.90
C GLN A 412 19.61 -1.90 1.18
N CYS A 413 20.27 -2.97 1.68
CA CYS A 413 21.69 -3.00 1.98
C CYS A 413 22.45 -3.73 0.89
N TYR A 414 23.52 -3.14 0.41
CA TYR A 414 24.43 -3.71 -0.60
C TYR A 414 25.85 -3.69 -0.09
N GLU A 415 26.57 -4.78 -0.26
CA GLU A 415 28.03 -4.80 -0.13
C GLU A 415 28.66 -4.18 -1.38
N VAL A 416 29.57 -3.25 -1.19
CA VAL A 416 30.35 -2.63 -2.27
C VAL A 416 31.52 -3.55 -2.61
N LEU A 417 31.54 -4.09 -3.81
CA LEU A 417 32.57 -5.01 -4.28
C LEU A 417 33.77 -4.25 -4.87
N GLU A 418 33.48 -3.25 -5.69
CA GLU A 418 34.49 -2.39 -6.32
C GLU A 418 33.87 -1.11 -6.88
N GLU A 419 34.68 -0.08 -7.06
CA GLU A 419 34.33 1.07 -7.88
C GLU A 419 34.49 0.73 -9.35
N ILE A 420 33.59 1.21 -10.21
CA ILE A 420 33.54 0.87 -11.63
C ILE A 420 33.69 2.10 -12.52
N PRO A 421 34.19 1.94 -13.77
CA PRO A 421 34.25 3.04 -14.72
C PRO A 421 32.87 3.62 -15.02
N VAL A 422 32.75 4.95 -15.04
CA VAL A 422 31.50 5.67 -15.37
C VAL A 422 31.38 6.04 -16.85
N HIS A 423 32.48 5.98 -17.62
CA HIS A 423 32.48 6.19 -19.05
C HIS A 423 32.00 4.93 -19.79
N GLU A 424 30.99 5.08 -20.63
CA GLU A 424 30.28 3.96 -21.28
C GLU A 424 31.22 2.99 -21.99
N LYS A 425 32.23 3.49 -22.74
CA LYS A 425 33.18 2.64 -23.46
C LYS A 425 34.01 1.76 -22.52
N GLN A 426 34.51 2.33 -21.43
CA GLN A 426 35.31 1.61 -20.42
C GLN A 426 34.40 0.65 -19.61
N LEU A 427 33.22 1.07 -19.26
CA LEU A 427 32.24 0.25 -18.55
C LEU A 427 31.80 -0.95 -19.41
N LYS A 428 31.56 -0.76 -20.70
CA LYS A 428 31.24 -1.86 -21.62
C LYS A 428 32.39 -2.89 -21.73
N LYS A 429 33.65 -2.41 -21.73
CA LYS A 429 34.82 -3.29 -21.68
C LYS A 429 34.85 -4.07 -20.37
N TRP A 430 34.66 -3.39 -19.24
CA TRP A 430 34.62 -3.96 -17.89
C TRP A 430 33.55 -5.04 -17.74
N VAL A 431 32.31 -4.79 -18.21
CA VAL A 431 31.17 -5.75 -18.18
C VAL A 431 31.51 -7.00 -18.99
N ARG A 432 32.11 -6.82 -20.19
CA ARG A 432 32.47 -7.93 -21.08
C ARG A 432 33.58 -8.79 -20.50
N GLU A 433 34.61 -8.18 -19.91
CA GLU A 433 35.77 -8.90 -19.33
C GLU A 433 35.35 -9.78 -18.15
N ARG A 434 34.30 -9.39 -17.41
CA ARG A 434 33.73 -10.17 -16.29
C ARG A 434 32.67 -11.17 -16.72
N GLY A 435 32.27 -11.15 -17.98
CA GLY A 435 31.31 -12.11 -18.53
C GLY A 435 29.89 -11.96 -17.95
N PHE A 436 29.51 -10.76 -17.52
CA PHE A 436 28.14 -10.53 -17.01
C PHE A 436 27.12 -10.71 -18.12
N THR A 437 26.04 -11.46 -17.80
CA THR A 437 24.97 -11.80 -18.74
C THR A 437 23.65 -11.08 -18.42
N ALA A 438 23.51 -10.54 -17.20
CA ALA A 438 22.36 -9.75 -16.77
C ALA A 438 22.84 -8.57 -15.90
N LEU A 439 22.20 -7.41 -16.04
CA LEU A 439 22.55 -6.21 -15.27
C LEU A 439 21.30 -5.60 -14.64
N THR A 440 21.36 -5.38 -13.33
CA THR A 440 20.47 -4.46 -12.62
C THR A 440 21.20 -3.12 -12.49
N ILE A 441 20.57 -2.04 -12.97
CA ILE A 441 21.17 -0.71 -12.92
C ILE A 441 20.30 0.19 -12.06
N LYS A 442 20.87 0.68 -10.96
CA LYS A 442 20.28 1.64 -10.04
C LYS A 442 20.94 2.99 -10.24
N LYS A 443 20.16 4.06 -10.08
CA LYS A 443 20.67 5.43 -10.25
C LYS A 443 20.01 6.41 -9.28
N ARG A 444 20.80 7.40 -8.87
CA ARG A 444 20.28 8.56 -8.14
C ARG A 444 21.14 9.79 -8.45
N GLY A 445 20.52 10.94 -8.77
CA GLY A 445 21.24 12.19 -9.06
C GLY A 445 22.03 12.23 -10.37
N VAL A 446 21.87 11.25 -11.26
CA VAL A 446 22.51 11.20 -12.59
C VAL A 446 21.48 11.11 -13.70
N ASP A 447 21.74 11.82 -14.80
CA ASP A 447 20.95 11.70 -16.02
C ASP A 447 21.41 10.47 -16.80
N LEU A 448 20.71 9.37 -16.60
CA LEU A 448 20.99 8.06 -17.12
C LEU A 448 19.68 7.30 -17.30
N VAL A 449 19.47 6.64 -18.43
CA VAL A 449 18.34 5.76 -18.69
C VAL A 449 18.80 4.30 -18.50
N PRO A 450 18.45 3.62 -17.38
CA PRO A 450 18.95 2.29 -17.05
C PRO A 450 18.75 1.26 -18.15
N GLU A 451 17.59 1.26 -18.82
CA GLU A 451 17.24 0.32 -19.88
C GLU A 451 18.13 0.50 -21.12
N LYS A 452 18.39 1.75 -21.52
CA LYS A 452 19.29 2.06 -22.64
C LYS A 452 20.72 1.65 -22.33
N LEU A 453 21.20 2.01 -21.13
CA LEU A 453 22.56 1.65 -20.70
C LEU A 453 22.71 0.13 -20.62
N ARG A 454 21.77 -0.59 -20.03
CA ARG A 454 21.77 -2.06 -19.98
C ARG A 454 21.87 -2.68 -21.36
N ALA A 455 21.02 -2.23 -22.30
CA ALA A 455 21.05 -2.71 -23.68
C ALA A 455 22.40 -2.46 -24.34
N THR A 456 23.01 -1.28 -24.16
CA THR A 456 24.32 -0.92 -24.71
C THR A 456 25.44 -1.76 -24.12
N LEU A 457 25.45 -1.98 -22.81
CA LEU A 457 26.51 -2.72 -22.11
C LEU A 457 26.51 -4.21 -22.48
N LEU A 458 25.33 -4.81 -22.63
CA LEU A 458 25.17 -6.21 -23.00
C LEU A 458 25.22 -6.45 -24.52
N ALA A 459 25.09 -5.39 -25.32
CA ALA A 459 25.23 -5.49 -26.79
C ALA A 459 26.64 -5.91 -27.20
N GLY A 460 26.76 -7.05 -27.88
CA GLY A 460 28.05 -7.58 -28.42
C GLY A 460 28.74 -8.60 -27.53
N GLY A 461 28.11 -9.05 -26.43
CA GLY A 461 28.63 -10.16 -25.61
C GLY A 461 28.43 -11.55 -26.24
N ALA A 462 27.47 -11.73 -27.12
CA ALA A 462 27.35 -12.94 -27.94
C ALA A 462 28.13 -12.75 -29.25
N GLY A 463 29.35 -13.22 -29.25
CA GLY A 463 30.26 -13.09 -30.39
C GLY A 463 29.65 -13.55 -31.72
N LYS A 464 29.61 -12.64 -32.69
CA LYS A 464 29.24 -12.92 -34.09
C LYS A 464 30.19 -13.94 -34.79
N LYS A 465 31.14 -14.55 -34.09
CA LYS A 465 32.16 -15.46 -34.66
C LYS A 465 32.39 -16.80 -33.95
N SER A 466 31.66 -17.14 -32.89
CA SER A 466 31.72 -18.51 -32.36
C SER A 466 30.35 -19.18 -32.56
N GLY A 467 30.40 -20.32 -33.27
CA GLY A 467 29.21 -21.03 -33.73
C GLY A 467 28.23 -21.36 -32.62
N LYS A 468 27.00 -21.67 -33.01
CA LYS A 468 25.81 -22.00 -32.16
C LYS A 468 26.04 -22.93 -30.93
N LYS A 469 27.24 -23.52 -30.79
CA LYS A 469 27.62 -24.36 -29.65
C LYS A 469 28.20 -23.63 -28.44
N ALA A 470 28.74 -22.39 -28.58
CA ALA A 470 29.31 -21.64 -27.44
C ALA A 470 28.29 -20.85 -26.62
N ALA A 471 27.10 -20.55 -27.17
CA ALA A 471 26.04 -19.84 -26.48
C ALA A 471 25.26 -20.69 -25.44
N LYS A 472 25.48 -22.01 -25.43
CA LYS A 472 24.73 -22.94 -24.54
C LYS A 472 25.38 -23.16 -23.16
N ASN A 473 26.61 -22.63 -22.94
CA ASN A 473 27.40 -22.87 -21.72
C ASN A 473 27.81 -21.61 -20.94
N GLN A 474 27.32 -20.40 -21.30
CA GLN A 474 27.47 -19.26 -20.40
C GLN A 474 26.37 -19.32 -19.36
N GLY A 475 26.74 -19.70 -18.12
CA GLY A 475 25.85 -19.72 -16.97
C GLY A 475 25.27 -18.31 -16.70
N TYR A 476 24.14 -18.22 -16.00
CA TYR A 476 23.55 -16.96 -15.56
C TYR A 476 24.53 -16.26 -14.61
N ASN A 477 25.07 -15.10 -15.02
CA ASN A 477 26.03 -14.29 -14.26
C ASN A 477 25.50 -12.85 -14.15
N PRO A 478 24.67 -12.53 -13.13
CA PRO A 478 24.10 -11.21 -12.96
C PRO A 478 25.04 -10.27 -12.19
N ALA A 479 24.93 -8.96 -12.43
CA ALA A 479 25.55 -7.93 -11.62
C ALA A 479 24.59 -6.78 -11.32
N THR A 480 24.76 -6.15 -10.16
CA THR A 480 24.06 -4.92 -9.79
C THR A 480 25.05 -3.75 -9.81
N LEU A 481 24.72 -2.72 -10.58
CA LEU A 481 25.51 -1.52 -10.74
C LEU A 481 24.73 -0.33 -10.18
N VAL A 482 25.38 0.45 -9.32
CA VAL A 482 24.81 1.68 -8.76
C VAL A 482 25.57 2.87 -9.30
N PHE A 483 24.85 3.86 -9.84
CA PHE A 483 25.42 5.11 -10.35
C PHE A 483 24.85 6.29 -9.60
N THR A 484 25.74 7.21 -9.25
CA THR A 484 25.37 8.45 -8.58
C THR A 484 26.27 9.61 -9.00
N ARG A 485 25.96 10.79 -8.49
CA ARG A 485 26.78 12.00 -8.62
C ARG A 485 27.03 12.55 -7.25
N VAL A 486 28.24 12.87 -6.90
CA VAL A 486 28.66 13.44 -5.62
C VAL A 486 29.24 14.81 -5.86
N GLY A 487 28.95 15.76 -4.95
CA GLY A 487 29.33 17.17 -5.08
C GLY A 487 28.34 17.99 -5.90
N SER A 488 28.53 19.30 -5.91
CA SER A 488 27.64 20.29 -6.53
C SER A 488 28.30 21.06 -7.67
N GLY A 489 27.50 21.59 -8.58
CA GLY A 489 27.95 22.46 -9.67
C GLY A 489 28.99 21.81 -10.59
N GLN A 490 30.06 22.54 -10.88
CA GLN A 490 31.15 22.07 -11.77
C GLN A 490 32.08 21.03 -11.12
N GLN A 491 32.03 20.87 -9.81
CA GLN A 491 32.81 19.86 -9.07
C GLN A 491 32.09 18.53 -8.94
N ALA A 492 30.88 18.42 -9.45
CA ALA A 492 30.09 17.20 -9.37
C ALA A 492 30.73 16.07 -10.19
N GLN A 493 31.04 14.97 -9.52
CA GLN A 493 31.64 13.78 -10.12
C GLN A 493 30.63 12.64 -10.21
N ARG A 494 30.60 11.94 -11.34
CA ARG A 494 29.87 10.68 -11.46
C ARG A 494 30.71 9.56 -10.84
N ILE A 495 30.06 8.75 -10.02
CA ILE A 495 30.65 7.57 -9.38
C ILE A 495 29.76 6.37 -9.68
N GLY A 496 30.38 5.22 -9.85
CA GLY A 496 29.68 3.95 -10.03
C GLY A 496 30.30 2.85 -9.20
N TRP A 497 29.46 1.98 -8.66
CA TRP A 497 29.88 0.79 -7.91
C TRP A 497 29.24 -0.48 -8.47
N HIS A 498 30.03 -1.55 -8.49
CA HIS A 498 29.52 -2.91 -8.54
C HIS A 498 29.19 -3.33 -7.12
N VAL A 499 27.95 -3.74 -6.90
CA VAL A 499 27.45 -4.07 -5.56
C VAL A 499 26.74 -5.42 -5.55
N ARG A 500 26.67 -6.04 -4.37
CA ARG A 500 25.93 -7.26 -4.11
C ARG A 500 24.87 -7.00 -3.04
N LEU A 501 23.61 -7.40 -3.30
CA LEU A 501 22.55 -7.34 -2.29
C LEU A 501 22.96 -8.21 -1.11
N VAL A 502 22.88 -7.66 0.11
CA VAL A 502 23.13 -8.42 1.34
C VAL A 502 21.88 -9.24 1.67
N ASP A 503 22.09 -10.55 1.77
CA ASP A 503 21.06 -11.46 2.27
C ASP A 503 21.25 -11.66 3.77
N PHE A 504 20.27 -11.21 4.56
CA PHE A 504 20.29 -11.35 6.02
C PHE A 504 19.65 -12.66 6.51
N SER A 505 19.09 -13.49 5.62
CA SER A 505 18.47 -14.78 6.00
C SER A 505 19.51 -15.75 6.54
N ASP A 506 20.71 -15.77 5.97
CA ASP A 506 21.82 -16.64 6.42
C ASP A 506 22.42 -16.20 7.76
N ALA A 507 22.40 -14.89 8.07
CA ALA A 507 22.90 -14.35 9.35
C ALA A 507 22.02 -14.76 10.55
N ALA A 508 20.72 -14.87 10.35
CA ALA A 508 19.78 -15.33 11.37
C ALA A 508 19.96 -16.84 11.70
N ALA A 509 20.42 -17.62 10.74
CA ALA A 509 20.77 -19.04 10.95
C ALA A 509 22.05 -19.19 11.77
N SER A 510 23.05 -18.33 11.59
CA SER A 510 24.31 -18.36 12.30
C SER A 510 24.18 -17.99 13.79
N LEU A 511 23.25 -17.12 14.14
CA LEU A 511 22.96 -16.72 15.53
C LEU A 511 22.20 -17.79 16.34
N ARG A 512 21.53 -18.74 15.67
CA ARG A 512 20.84 -19.87 16.33
C ARG A 512 21.73 -21.07 16.63
N LEU A 513 22.96 -21.10 16.11
CA LEU A 513 23.91 -22.19 16.33
C LEU A 513 25.03 -21.86 17.36
N GLY A 514 24.95 -20.72 18.02
CA GLY A 514 25.90 -20.24 19.01
C GLY A 514 25.34 -20.22 20.45
N HIS A 515 24.69 -21.31 20.88
CA HIS A 515 24.42 -21.60 22.30
C HIS A 515 24.67 -23.07 22.59
#